data_19db523f815fc1af67cb36cc610b1174
#
_entry.id   19db523f815fc1af67cb36cc610b1174
#
_cell.length_a   1.000
_cell.length_b   1.000
_cell.length_c   1.000
_cell.angle_alpha   90.00
_cell.angle_beta   90.00
_cell.angle_gamma   90.00
#
_symmetry.space_group_name_H-M   'P 1'
#
loop_
_entity.id
_entity.type
_entity.pdbx_description
1 polymer ?
#
loop_
_entity_poly.entity_id
_entity_poly.type
_entity_poly.pdbx_seq_one_letter_code
_entity_poly.pdbx_strand_id
1 'polypeptide(L)'
;MLMLYAGMLWFVCSLPIITMGAASAALMEVMMKLSKNQEGYIGASFFAAFRANLRRGILVWLPFLISQILWGVNAFYYGVLGGEAFRLQTVIFSLLLLCSMGAALYAFAVMAKFENTVKGTIVMAVALAVRNPGWTAALVVLQVLALFVCWFFVYLP
;
A
#
# COMPACT_ATOMS: atom_id res chain seq x y z
N MET A 1 -21.23 -8.01 4.22
CA MET A 1 -21.72 -6.63 4.16
C MET A 1 -20.80 -5.64 4.86
N LEU A 2 -20.39 -5.88 6.10
CA LEU A 2 -19.57 -4.96 6.90
C LEU A 2 -18.19 -4.66 6.29
N MET A 3 -17.52 -5.65 5.67
CA MET A 3 -16.24 -5.47 4.99
C MET A 3 -16.35 -4.61 3.72
N LEU A 4 -17.45 -4.76 2.96
CA LEU A 4 -17.71 -3.92 1.78
C LEU A 4 -17.91 -2.46 2.17
N TYR A 5 -18.63 -2.20 3.27
CA TYR A 5 -18.82 -0.85 3.79
C TYR A 5 -17.50 -0.20 4.21
N ALA A 6 -16.63 -0.93 4.93
CA ALA A 6 -15.30 -0.45 5.27
C ALA A 6 -14.43 -0.18 4.03
N GLY A 7 -14.55 -1.01 2.99
CA GLY A 7 -13.88 -0.81 1.70
C GLY A 7 -14.36 0.44 0.96
N MET A 8 -15.67 0.74 0.99
CA MET A 8 -16.22 1.98 0.41
C MET A 8 -15.70 3.23 1.14
N LEU A 9 -15.66 3.21 2.47
CA LEU A 9 -15.09 4.29 3.27
C LEU A 9 -13.60 4.51 2.94
N TRP A 10 -12.85 3.42 2.82
CA TRP A 10 -11.45 3.47 2.42
C TRP A 10 -11.29 4.11 1.03
N PHE A 11 -12.12 3.71 0.06
CA PHE A 11 -12.06 4.25 -1.30
C PHE A 11 -12.30 5.77 -1.32
N VAL A 12 -13.32 6.24 -0.63
CA VAL A 12 -13.64 7.68 -0.52
C VAL A 12 -12.51 8.46 0.15
N CYS A 13 -11.96 7.93 1.27
CA CYS A 13 -10.88 8.57 2.01
C CYS A 13 -9.51 8.47 1.31
N SER A 14 -9.38 7.57 0.33
CA SER A 14 -8.16 7.40 -0.48
C SER A 14 -8.14 8.24 -1.75
N LEU A 15 -9.25 8.91 -2.10
CA LEU A 15 -9.31 9.81 -3.27
C LEU A 15 -8.18 10.84 -3.28
N PRO A 16 -7.84 11.51 -2.17
CA PRO A 16 -6.58 12.23 -2.09
C PRO A 16 -5.46 11.22 -1.87
N ILE A 17 -4.60 11.01 -2.86
CA ILE A 17 -3.47 10.05 -2.84
C ILE A 17 -2.61 10.20 -1.57
N ILE A 18 -2.50 11.41 -1.05
CA ILE A 18 -1.73 11.74 0.16
C ILE A 18 -2.32 11.07 1.41
N THR A 19 -3.65 10.96 1.52
CA THR A 19 -4.35 10.37 2.67
C THR A 19 -4.49 8.85 2.58
N MET A 20 -4.09 8.25 1.46
CA MET A 20 -4.17 6.81 1.22
C MET A 20 -3.48 5.98 2.32
N GLY A 21 -2.34 6.48 2.85
CA GLY A 21 -1.63 5.84 3.96
C GLY A 21 -2.46 5.77 5.25
N ALA A 22 -3.11 6.86 5.61
CA ALA A 22 -3.97 6.92 6.80
C ALA A 22 -5.25 6.08 6.61
N ALA A 23 -5.86 6.13 5.42
CA ALA A 23 -7.04 5.34 5.10
C ALA A 23 -6.74 3.83 5.13
N SER A 24 -5.57 3.42 4.60
CA SER A 24 -5.13 2.01 4.61
C SER A 24 -4.84 1.51 6.03
N ALA A 25 -4.22 2.33 6.88
CA ALA A 25 -4.01 1.99 8.29
C ALA A 25 -5.34 1.85 9.04
N ALA A 26 -6.29 2.77 8.82
CA ALA A 26 -7.62 2.72 9.42
C ALA A 26 -8.40 1.47 8.97
N LEU A 27 -8.34 1.12 7.67
CA LEU A 27 -8.95 -0.10 7.16
C LEU A 27 -8.38 -1.34 7.83
N MET A 28 -7.04 -1.45 7.92
CA MET A 28 -6.37 -2.57 8.59
C MET A 28 -6.77 -2.69 10.06
N GLU A 29 -6.87 -1.57 10.79
CA GLU A 29 -7.31 -1.55 12.19
C GLU A 29 -8.75 -2.05 12.33
N VAL A 30 -9.67 -1.58 11.48
CA VAL A 30 -11.07 -2.04 11.48
C VAL A 30 -11.16 -3.52 11.14
N MET A 31 -10.40 -4.00 10.14
CA MET A 31 -10.38 -5.42 9.78
C MET A 31 -9.85 -6.30 10.93
N MET A 32 -8.83 -5.83 11.67
CA MET A 32 -8.34 -6.56 12.85
C MET A 32 -9.37 -6.58 13.99
N LYS A 33 -10.16 -5.52 14.19
CA LYS A 33 -11.26 -5.51 15.17
C LYS A 33 -12.38 -6.47 14.78
N LEU A 34 -12.76 -6.47 13.49
CA LEU A 34 -13.77 -7.39 12.94
C LEU A 34 -13.34 -8.86 13.09
N SER A 35 -12.07 -9.19 12.84
CA SER A 35 -11.55 -10.56 12.97
C SER A 35 -11.58 -11.06 14.43
N LYS A 36 -11.65 -10.15 15.40
CA LYS A 36 -11.75 -10.46 16.85
C LYS A 36 -13.19 -10.45 17.37
N ASN A 37 -14.20 -10.41 16.47
CA ASN A 37 -15.62 -10.27 16.81
C ASN A 37 -15.92 -9.07 17.74
N GLN A 38 -15.11 -8.02 17.67
CA GLN A 38 -15.36 -6.77 18.36
C GLN A 38 -16.34 -5.94 17.51
N GLU A 39 -17.63 -6.29 17.59
CA GLU A 39 -18.68 -5.60 16.87
C GLU A 39 -18.88 -4.19 17.43
N GLY A 40 -18.64 -3.18 16.62
CA GLY A 40 -18.89 -1.77 16.89
C GLY A 40 -19.38 -1.06 15.64
N TYR A 41 -19.76 0.20 15.76
CA TYR A 41 -20.09 1.04 14.61
C TYR A 41 -18.85 1.21 13.73
N ILE A 42 -18.78 0.42 12.64
CA ILE A 42 -17.62 0.35 11.72
C ILE A 42 -17.24 1.73 11.20
N GLY A 43 -18.25 2.54 10.79
CA GLY A 43 -17.99 3.88 10.30
C GLY A 43 -17.34 4.79 11.35
N ALA A 44 -17.85 4.78 12.59
CA ALA A 44 -17.28 5.57 13.67
C ALA A 44 -15.86 5.09 14.02
N SER A 45 -15.64 3.77 14.07
CA SER A 45 -14.31 3.17 14.31
C SER A 45 -13.32 3.52 13.20
N PHE A 46 -13.76 3.48 11.93
CA PHE A 46 -12.92 3.84 10.79
C PHE A 46 -12.49 5.31 10.84
N PHE A 47 -13.45 6.25 11.03
CA PHE A 47 -13.12 7.67 11.08
C PHE A 47 -12.29 8.05 12.31
N ALA A 48 -12.51 7.40 13.44
CA ALA A 48 -11.67 7.58 14.63
C ALA A 48 -10.22 7.14 14.36
N ALA A 49 -10.05 5.94 13.80
CA ALA A 49 -8.73 5.41 13.41
C ALA A 49 -8.08 6.27 12.30
N PHE A 50 -8.86 6.71 11.31
CA PHE A 50 -8.38 7.58 10.24
C PHE A 50 -7.84 8.90 10.77
N ARG A 51 -8.61 9.60 11.63
CA ARG A 51 -8.17 10.86 12.26
C ARG A 51 -6.95 10.68 13.15
N ALA A 52 -6.93 9.63 13.96
CA ALA A 52 -5.80 9.34 14.84
C ALA A 52 -4.51 9.08 14.05
N ASN A 53 -4.61 8.42 12.91
CA ASN A 53 -3.46 8.04 12.07
C ASN A 53 -3.18 9.03 10.92
N LEU A 54 -3.95 10.13 10.78
CA LEU A 54 -3.86 11.00 9.59
C LEU A 54 -2.44 11.55 9.40
N ARG A 55 -1.90 12.25 10.41
CA ARG A 55 -0.57 12.86 10.32
C ARG A 55 0.54 11.82 10.15
N ARG A 56 0.46 10.75 10.95
CA ARG A 56 1.44 9.66 10.91
C ARG A 56 1.36 8.88 9.61
N GLY A 57 0.14 8.60 9.14
CA GLY A 57 -0.12 7.92 7.88
C GLY A 57 0.45 8.65 6.68
N ILE A 58 0.27 9.97 6.61
CA ILE A 58 0.87 10.81 5.57
C ILE A 58 2.40 10.74 5.63
N LEU A 59 3.00 10.92 6.81
CA LEU A 59 4.45 10.92 6.98
C LEU A 59 5.11 9.56 6.68
N VAL A 60 4.42 8.45 6.94
CA VAL A 60 4.89 7.11 6.60
C VAL A 60 4.69 6.81 5.12
N TRP A 61 3.55 7.23 4.56
CA TRP A 61 3.21 6.98 3.16
C TRP A 61 4.05 7.78 2.18
N LEU A 62 4.36 9.05 2.50
CA LEU A 62 5.04 9.97 1.60
C LEU A 62 6.37 9.42 1.05
N PRO A 63 7.30 8.86 1.85
CA PRO A 63 8.54 8.26 1.34
C PRO A 63 8.28 7.11 0.35
N PHE A 64 7.27 6.26 0.63
CA PHE A 64 6.90 5.17 -0.27
C PHE A 64 6.29 5.71 -1.57
N LEU A 65 5.43 6.73 -1.50
CA LEU A 65 4.85 7.37 -2.67
C LEU A 65 5.94 7.98 -3.56
N ILE A 66 6.87 8.72 -2.98
CA ILE A 66 7.99 9.32 -3.72
C ILE A 66 8.85 8.24 -4.38
N SER A 67 9.16 7.16 -3.65
CA SER A 67 9.94 6.05 -4.20
C SER A 67 9.19 5.35 -5.35
N GLN A 68 7.89 5.14 -5.24
CA GLN A 68 7.07 4.52 -6.29
C GLN A 68 7.00 5.38 -7.55
N ILE A 69 6.83 6.70 -7.40
CA ILE A 69 6.86 7.63 -8.53
C ILE A 69 8.25 7.59 -9.19
N LEU A 70 9.32 7.66 -8.40
CA LEU A 70 10.69 7.63 -8.90
C LEU A 70 10.98 6.36 -9.70
N TRP A 71 10.73 5.18 -9.10
CA TRP A 71 10.96 3.90 -9.75
C TRP A 71 10.03 3.68 -10.95
N GLY A 72 8.76 4.09 -10.85
CA GLY A 72 7.78 3.98 -11.92
C GLY A 72 8.15 4.82 -13.14
N VAL A 73 8.54 6.08 -12.95
CA VAL A 73 8.98 6.96 -14.03
C VAL A 73 10.24 6.41 -14.71
N ASN A 74 11.22 5.92 -13.93
CA ASN A 74 12.42 5.33 -14.51
C ASN A 74 12.12 4.04 -15.27
N ALA A 75 11.28 3.14 -14.72
CA ALA A 75 10.89 1.92 -15.40
C ALA A 75 10.16 2.21 -16.73
N PHE A 76 9.27 3.20 -16.74
CA PHE A 76 8.57 3.65 -17.94
C PHE A 76 9.54 4.26 -18.96
N TYR A 77 10.41 5.16 -18.53
CA TYR A 77 11.38 5.83 -19.41
C TYR A 77 12.30 4.83 -20.11
N TYR A 78 12.93 3.94 -19.36
CA TYR A 78 13.81 2.92 -19.93
C TYR A 78 13.07 1.82 -20.71
N GLY A 79 11.83 1.52 -20.31
CA GLY A 79 11.03 0.51 -21.01
C GLY A 79 10.50 0.96 -22.36
N VAL A 80 10.12 2.23 -22.50
CA VAL A 80 9.51 2.77 -23.72
C VAL A 80 10.53 3.46 -24.61
N LEU A 81 11.43 4.25 -24.04
CA LEU A 81 12.36 5.12 -24.78
C LEU A 81 13.77 4.55 -24.87
N GLY A 82 14.16 3.65 -23.96
CA GLY A 82 15.54 3.16 -23.85
C GLY A 82 15.92 2.05 -24.84
N GLY A 83 14.96 1.38 -25.47
CA GLY A 83 15.22 0.26 -26.38
C GLY A 83 15.88 -0.95 -25.72
N GLU A 84 16.44 -1.85 -26.54
CA GLU A 84 17.02 -3.14 -26.07
C GLU A 84 18.22 -2.98 -25.12
N ALA A 85 19.05 -1.95 -25.32
CA ALA A 85 20.26 -1.70 -24.52
C ALA A 85 19.94 -1.42 -23.05
N PHE A 86 18.72 -0.97 -22.74
CA PHE A 86 18.31 -0.56 -21.39
C PHE A 86 17.34 -1.55 -20.71
N ARG A 87 17.16 -2.76 -21.28
CA ARG A 87 16.28 -3.81 -20.69
C ARG A 87 16.63 -4.13 -19.23
N LEU A 88 17.93 -4.20 -18.92
CA LEU A 88 18.36 -4.50 -17.55
C LEU A 88 17.91 -3.42 -16.56
N GLN A 89 18.05 -2.14 -16.93
CA GLN A 89 17.60 -1.01 -16.11
C GLN A 89 16.08 -1.05 -15.89
N THR A 90 15.31 -1.33 -16.93
CA THR A 90 13.85 -1.50 -16.83
C THR A 90 13.48 -2.59 -15.83
N VAL A 91 14.13 -3.76 -15.89
CA VAL A 91 13.88 -4.86 -14.95
C VAL A 91 14.22 -4.46 -13.52
N ILE A 92 15.38 -3.81 -13.31
CA ILE A 92 15.82 -3.37 -11.97
C ILE A 92 14.80 -2.38 -11.38
N PHE A 93 14.42 -1.34 -12.13
CA PHE A 93 13.47 -0.35 -11.63
C PHE A 93 12.07 -0.92 -11.40
N SER A 94 11.63 -1.86 -12.23
CA SER A 94 10.36 -2.57 -12.03
C SER A 94 10.40 -3.43 -10.76
N LEU A 95 11.49 -4.13 -10.49
CA LEU A 95 11.66 -4.90 -9.26
C LEU A 95 11.68 -3.99 -8.02
N LEU A 96 12.39 -2.86 -8.07
CA LEU A 96 12.41 -1.87 -6.99
C LEU A 96 11.02 -1.29 -6.73
N LEU A 97 10.25 -1.02 -7.79
CA LEU A 97 8.87 -0.57 -7.69
C LEU A 97 8.01 -1.61 -6.95
N LEU A 98 8.06 -2.86 -7.36
CA LEU A 98 7.30 -3.96 -6.75
C LEU A 98 7.70 -4.18 -5.28
N CYS A 99 8.98 -4.16 -4.97
CA CYS A 99 9.49 -4.28 -3.60
C CYS A 99 9.01 -3.12 -2.71
N SER A 100 9.01 -1.88 -3.22
CA SER A 100 8.54 -0.71 -2.48
C SER A 100 7.03 -0.76 -2.22
N MET A 101 6.24 -1.27 -3.18
CA MET A 101 4.81 -1.51 -2.99
C MET A 101 4.55 -2.55 -1.90
N GLY A 102 5.27 -3.68 -1.92
CA GLY A 102 5.19 -4.69 -0.87
C GLY A 102 5.54 -4.13 0.51
N ALA A 103 6.62 -3.38 0.62
CA ALA A 103 7.04 -2.74 1.88
C ALA A 103 6.00 -1.74 2.40
N ALA A 104 5.32 -0.99 1.52
CA ALA A 104 4.25 -0.08 1.92
C ALA A 104 3.06 -0.81 2.57
N LEU A 105 2.67 -2.00 2.07
CA LEU A 105 1.62 -2.80 2.70
C LEU A 105 2.00 -3.24 4.12
N TYR A 106 3.25 -3.65 4.34
CA TYR A 106 3.74 -3.94 5.68
C TYR A 106 3.74 -2.70 6.57
N ALA A 107 4.07 -1.53 6.03
CA ALA A 107 4.03 -0.29 6.80
C ALA A 107 2.62 0.03 7.31
N PHE A 108 1.58 -0.18 6.50
CA PHE A 108 0.19 0.02 6.93
C PHE A 108 -0.23 -0.99 8.00
N ALA A 109 0.15 -2.27 7.86
CA ALA A 109 -0.11 -3.29 8.87
C ALA A 109 0.59 -3.00 10.21
N VAL A 110 1.85 -2.55 10.15
CA VAL A 110 2.62 -2.14 11.34
C VAL A 110 1.99 -0.92 12.00
N MET A 111 1.56 0.07 11.23
CA MET A 111 0.86 1.26 11.77
C MET A 111 -0.43 0.91 12.49
N ALA A 112 -1.21 -0.01 11.94
CA ALA A 112 -2.49 -0.42 12.51
C ALA A 112 -2.32 -1.23 13.81
N LYS A 113 -1.18 -1.91 14.00
CA LYS A 113 -0.94 -2.80 15.14
C LYS A 113 -0.08 -2.17 16.25
N PHE A 114 0.82 -1.26 15.90
CA PHE A 114 1.84 -0.73 16.81
C PHE A 114 1.88 0.81 16.79
N GLU A 115 1.92 1.40 17.98
CA GLU A 115 2.19 2.83 18.15
C GLU A 115 3.70 3.11 18.12
N ASN A 116 4.29 3.12 16.93
CA ASN A 116 5.69 3.39 16.71
C ASN A 116 5.94 4.79 16.15
N THR A 117 7.18 5.27 16.24
CA THR A 117 7.60 6.47 15.51
C THR A 117 7.57 6.22 14.00
N VAL A 118 7.48 7.29 13.19
CA VAL A 118 7.49 7.20 11.72
C VAL A 118 8.70 6.41 11.22
N LYS A 119 9.91 6.73 11.72
CA LYS A 119 11.14 6.00 11.37
C LYS A 119 11.07 4.54 11.77
N GLY A 120 10.61 4.24 13.00
CA GLY A 120 10.46 2.87 13.49
C GLY A 120 9.48 2.05 12.64
N THR A 121 8.38 2.65 12.19
CA THR A 121 7.41 2.00 11.29
C THR A 121 8.02 1.64 9.95
N ILE A 122 8.76 2.56 9.32
CA ILE A 122 9.42 2.32 8.02
C ILE A 122 10.48 1.23 8.15
N VAL A 123 11.35 1.30 9.16
CA VAL A 123 12.39 0.30 9.40
C VAL A 123 11.78 -1.08 9.66
N MET A 124 10.74 -1.17 10.50
CA MET A 124 10.02 -2.42 10.73
C MET A 124 9.36 -2.98 9.46
N ALA A 125 8.74 -2.13 8.66
CA ALA A 125 8.09 -2.55 7.41
C ALA A 125 9.11 -3.15 6.43
N VAL A 126 10.23 -2.47 6.23
CA VAL A 126 11.32 -2.98 5.36
C VAL A 126 11.93 -4.26 5.94
N ALA A 127 12.18 -4.30 7.25
CA ALA A 127 12.72 -5.50 7.89
C ALA A 127 11.77 -6.70 7.75
N LEU A 128 10.44 -6.51 7.90
CA LEU A 128 9.44 -7.56 7.71
C LEU A 128 9.36 -8.02 6.25
N ALA A 129 9.46 -7.10 5.29
CA ALA A 129 9.46 -7.43 3.87
C ALA A 129 10.68 -8.29 3.50
N VAL A 130 11.86 -7.97 4.04
CA VAL A 130 13.10 -8.74 3.79
C VAL A 130 13.09 -10.07 4.54
N ARG A 131 12.58 -10.09 5.78
CA ARG A 131 12.55 -11.30 6.62
C ARG A 131 11.59 -12.37 6.10
N ASN A 132 10.53 -11.96 5.41
CA ASN A 132 9.48 -12.86 4.92
C ASN A 132 9.35 -12.78 3.39
N PRO A 133 10.36 -13.19 2.60
CA PRO A 133 10.36 -13.01 1.15
C PRO A 133 9.21 -13.76 0.45
N GLY A 134 8.80 -14.91 0.97
CA GLY A 134 7.68 -15.69 0.41
C GLY A 134 6.34 -14.94 0.51
N TRP A 135 6.01 -14.36 1.67
CA TRP A 135 4.81 -13.55 1.85
C TRP A 135 4.88 -12.24 1.06
N THR A 136 6.06 -11.62 1.00
CA THR A 136 6.27 -10.41 0.20
C THR A 136 6.04 -10.69 -1.27
N ALA A 137 6.57 -11.81 -1.79
CA ALA A 137 6.33 -12.24 -3.17
C ALA A 137 4.83 -12.51 -3.42
N ALA A 138 4.13 -13.18 -2.50
CA ALA A 138 2.69 -13.42 -2.62
C ALA A 138 1.89 -12.12 -2.68
N LEU A 139 2.21 -11.12 -1.83
CA LEU A 139 1.57 -9.80 -1.84
C LEU A 139 1.84 -9.05 -3.15
N VAL A 140 3.07 -9.10 -3.65
CA VAL A 140 3.45 -8.49 -4.93
C VAL A 140 2.69 -9.13 -6.08
N VAL A 141 2.60 -10.46 -6.13
CA VAL A 141 1.82 -11.18 -7.15
C VAL A 141 0.35 -10.79 -7.09
N LEU A 142 -0.22 -10.71 -5.89
CA LEU A 142 -1.62 -10.28 -5.71
C LEU A 142 -1.86 -8.86 -6.22
N GLN A 143 -0.92 -7.93 -5.98
CA GLN A 143 -0.98 -6.56 -6.49
C GLN A 143 -0.90 -6.51 -8.02
N VAL A 144 0.02 -7.27 -8.62
CA VAL A 144 0.15 -7.35 -10.08
C VAL A 144 -1.12 -7.91 -10.70
N LEU A 145 -1.71 -8.95 -10.10
CA LEU A 145 -2.99 -9.51 -10.54
C LEU A 145 -4.12 -8.50 -10.44
N ALA A 146 -4.20 -7.76 -9.34
CA ALA A 146 -5.23 -6.72 -9.17
C ALA A 146 -5.09 -5.60 -10.22
N LEU A 147 -3.87 -5.15 -10.50
CA LEU A 147 -3.60 -4.17 -11.56
C LEU A 147 -3.95 -4.73 -12.95
N PHE A 148 -3.62 -5.99 -13.22
CA PHE A 148 -3.96 -6.66 -14.47
C PHE A 148 -5.48 -6.78 -14.67
N VAL A 149 -6.21 -7.14 -13.62
CA VAL A 149 -7.68 -7.21 -13.64
C VAL A 149 -8.26 -5.81 -13.87
N CYS A 150 -7.80 -4.78 -13.16
CA CYS A 150 -8.23 -3.40 -13.39
C CYS A 150 -7.96 -2.95 -14.83
N TRP A 151 -6.76 -3.25 -15.35
CA TRP A 151 -6.40 -2.94 -16.73
C TRP A 151 -7.33 -3.65 -17.72
N PHE A 152 -7.60 -4.92 -17.49
CA PHE A 152 -8.50 -5.72 -18.33
C PHE A 152 -9.92 -5.12 -18.37
N PHE A 153 -10.49 -4.72 -17.21
CA PHE A 153 -11.83 -4.12 -17.15
C PHE A 153 -11.90 -2.72 -17.76
N VAL A 154 -10.80 -1.98 -17.78
CA VAL A 154 -10.75 -0.62 -18.37
C VAL A 154 -10.62 -0.68 -19.90
N TYR A 155 -9.94 -1.69 -20.44
CA TYR A 155 -9.65 -1.79 -21.87
C TYR A 155 -10.49 -2.84 -22.63
N LEU A 156 -11.33 -3.62 -21.94
CA LEU A 156 -12.34 -4.45 -22.58
C LEU A 156 -13.68 -3.72 -22.56
N PRO A 157 -14.15 -3.16 -23.69
CA PRO A 157 -15.48 -2.57 -23.78
C PRO A 157 -16.58 -3.63 -23.72
#